data_19f47dd9655fd00079dd4743805fc688
#
_entry.id   19f47dd9655fd00079dd4743805fc688
#
_cell.length_a   1.000
_cell.length_b   1.000
_cell.length_c   1.000
_cell.angle_alpha   90.00
_cell.angle_beta   90.00
_cell.angle_gamma   90.00
#
_symmetry.space_group_name_H-M   'P 1'
#
loop_
_entity.id
_entity.type
_entity.pdbx_description
1 polymer ?
#
loop_
_entity_poly.entity_id
_entity_poly.type
_entity_poly.pdbx_seq_one_letter_code
_entity_poly.pdbx_strand_id
1 'polypeptide(L)' 'MGGWLIKIAGWEGEGPIRLYAAAEPDPRLALVAVQKVTNAAPKLRVDTVGQLSSQTVRKLGLEPGQALDLTS' A
#
# COMPACT_ATOMS: atom_id res chain seq x y z
N MET A 1 -11.29 -5.71 10.45
CA MET A 1 -10.81 -4.48 9.84
C MET A 1 -10.02 -4.83 8.58
N GLY A 2 -10.46 -4.33 7.44
CA GLY A 2 -9.83 -4.65 6.17
C GLY A 2 -8.67 -3.74 5.84
N GLY A 3 -8.11 -3.92 4.65
CA GLY A 3 -7.03 -3.11 4.15
C GLY A 3 -7.05 -3.01 2.64
N TRP A 4 -6.00 -2.46 2.07
CA TRP A 4 -5.88 -2.27 0.64
C TRP A 4 -4.51 -2.70 0.15
N LEU A 5 -4.51 -3.29 -1.04
CA LEU A 5 -3.29 -3.58 -1.77
C LEU A 5 -2.98 -2.37 -2.64
N ILE A 6 -1.79 -1.82 -2.49
CA ILE A 6 -1.37 -0.59 -3.15
C ILE A 6 -0.19 -0.89 -4.07
N LYS A 7 -0.25 -0.36 -5.29
CA LYS A 7 0.83 -0.48 -6.26
C LYS A 7 1.53 0.87 -6.40
N ILE A 8 2.85 0.85 -6.33
CA ILE A 8 3.67 2.03 -6.59
C ILE A 8 4.49 1.78 -7.85
N ALA A 9 4.40 2.68 -8.79
CA ALA A 9 5.14 2.63 -10.06
C ALA A 9 5.82 3.97 -10.31
N GLY A 10 6.85 3.98 -11.15
CA GLY A 10 7.45 5.23 -11.60
C GLY A 10 6.48 6.06 -12.43
N TRP A 11 6.74 7.36 -12.53
CA TRP A 11 5.86 8.33 -13.20
C TRP A 11 5.46 7.90 -14.62
N GLU A 12 6.41 7.36 -15.38
CA GLU A 12 6.16 6.92 -16.75
C GLU A 12 6.11 5.39 -16.89
N GLY A 13 5.86 4.70 -15.79
CA GLY A 13 5.91 3.25 -15.79
C GLY A 13 7.33 2.70 -15.80
N GLU A 14 8.32 3.55 -15.54
CA GLU A 14 9.71 3.15 -15.47
C GLU A 14 10.05 2.55 -14.10
N GLY A 15 10.96 1.60 -14.09
CA GLY A 15 11.45 0.98 -12.88
C GLY A 15 10.54 -0.13 -12.37
N PRO A 16 10.96 -0.81 -11.30
CA PRO A 16 10.20 -1.92 -10.74
C PRO A 16 8.92 -1.45 -10.07
N ILE A 17 7.85 -2.22 -10.29
CA ILE A 17 6.58 -2.00 -9.60
C ILE A 17 6.72 -2.59 -8.20
N ARG A 18 6.31 -1.82 -7.18
CA ARG A 18 6.29 -2.28 -5.80
C ARG A 18 4.87 -2.43 -5.31
N LEU A 19 4.63 -3.46 -4.53
CA LEU A 19 3.33 -3.72 -3.93
C LEU A 19 3.42 -3.55 -2.42
N TYR A 20 2.44 -2.87 -1.86
CA TYR A 20 2.31 -2.64 -0.42
C TYR A 20 0.94 -3.09 0.05
N ALA A 21 0.89 -3.65 1.24
CA ALA A 21 -0.36 -3.94 1.93
C ALA A 21 -0.55 -2.90 3.03
N ALA A 22 -1.67 -2.21 3.02
CA ALA A 22 -1.97 -1.19 4.03
C ALA A 22 -3.17 -1.62 4.86
N ALA A 23 -3.03 -1.58 6.18
CA ALA A 23 -4.09 -1.95 7.11
C ALA A 23 -5.00 -0.76 7.39
N GLU A 24 -5.68 -0.28 6.36
CA GLU A 24 -6.57 0.87 6.42
C GLU A 24 -7.83 0.56 5.63
N PRO A 25 -9.03 0.61 6.24
CA PRO A 25 -10.26 0.32 5.50
C PRO A 25 -10.63 1.38 4.47
N ASP A 26 -10.18 2.62 4.65
CA ASP A 26 -10.43 3.70 3.72
C ASP A 26 -9.29 3.74 2.69
N PRO A 27 -9.59 3.62 1.38
CA PRO A 27 -8.54 3.62 0.36
C PRO A 27 -7.69 4.90 0.35
N ARG A 28 -8.29 6.04 0.70
CA ARG A 28 -7.54 7.30 0.77
C ARG A 28 -6.50 7.28 1.88
N LEU A 29 -6.89 6.76 3.03
CA LEU A 29 -5.98 6.63 4.17
C LEU A 29 -4.92 5.57 3.90
N ALA A 30 -5.28 4.52 3.15
CA ALA A 30 -4.32 3.50 2.74
C ALA A 30 -3.23 4.10 1.85
N LEU A 31 -3.60 4.94 0.90
CA LEU A 31 -2.62 5.63 0.06
C LEU A 31 -1.70 6.53 0.88
N VAL A 32 -2.26 7.25 1.85
CA VAL A 32 -1.48 8.12 2.73
C VAL A 32 -0.51 7.29 3.58
N ALA A 33 -0.95 6.16 4.10
CA ALA A 33 -0.11 5.29 4.92
C ALA A 33 1.09 4.77 4.12
N VAL A 34 0.87 4.35 2.87
CA VAL A 34 1.93 3.88 1.99
C VAL A 34 2.89 5.01 1.65
N GLN A 35 2.39 6.21 1.37
CA GLN A 35 3.23 7.36 1.07
C GLN A 35 4.14 7.71 2.24
N LYS A 36 3.63 7.62 3.45
CA LYS A 36 4.43 7.90 4.66
C LYS A 36 5.55 6.88 4.85
N VAL A 37 5.24 5.60 4.65
CA VAL A 37 6.21 4.52 4.84
C VAL A 37 7.30 4.56 3.77
N THR A 38 6.92 4.83 2.53
CA THR A 38 7.86 4.85 1.41
C THR A 38 8.58 6.18 1.27
N ASN A 39 8.09 7.22 1.94
CA ASN A 39 8.55 8.59 1.72
C ASN A 39 8.51 8.91 0.22
N ALA A 40 7.44 8.48 -0.45
CA ALA A 40 7.32 8.54 -1.89
C ALA A 40 7.40 9.97 -2.40
N ALA A 41 8.27 10.19 -3.38
CA ALA A 41 8.34 11.46 -4.06
C ALA A 41 7.03 11.70 -4.82
N PRO A 42 6.62 12.97 -5.03
CA PRO A 42 5.40 13.27 -5.79
C PRO A 42 5.41 12.74 -7.22
N LYS A 43 6.55 12.26 -7.69
CA LYS A 43 6.71 11.68 -9.03
C LYS A 43 6.31 10.22 -9.11
N LEU A 44 5.98 9.58 -7.98
CA LEU A 44 5.58 8.18 -8.00
C LEU A 44 4.07 8.07 -8.14
N ARG A 45 3.65 7.08 -8.91
CA ARG A 45 2.26 6.75 -9.09
C ARG A 45 1.84 5.74 -8.03
N VAL A 46 0.83 6.10 -7.24
CA VAL A 46 0.33 5.26 -6.16
C VAL A 46 -1.13 4.94 -6.45
N ASP A 47 -1.43 3.67 -6.70
CA ASP A 47 -2.77 3.22 -7.08
C ASP A 47 -3.24 2.09 -6.19
N THR A 48 -4.55 2.08 -5.89
CA THR A 48 -5.16 0.94 -5.23
C THR A 48 -5.35 -0.19 -6.25
N VAL A 49 -4.93 -1.40 -5.88
CA VAL A 49 -5.06 -2.58 -6.76
C VAL A 49 -6.27 -3.39 -6.36
N GLY A 50 -6.50 -3.57 -5.06
CA GLY A 50 -7.61 -4.36 -4.57
C GLY A 50 -7.77 -4.23 -3.07
N GLN A 51 -8.92 -4.68 -2.59
CA GLN A 51 -9.23 -4.67 -1.18
C GLN A 51 -8.69 -5.93 -0.51
N LEU A 52 -8.12 -5.78 0.68
CA LEU A 52 -7.64 -6.89 1.48
C LEU A 52 -8.68 -7.24 2.57
N SER A 53 -8.90 -8.53 2.77
CA SER A 53 -9.77 -8.98 3.85
C SER A 53 -9.10 -8.78 5.21
N SER A 54 -9.92 -8.73 6.26
CA SER A 54 -9.41 -8.63 7.62
C SER A 54 -8.52 -9.82 7.99
N GLN A 55 -8.82 -11.01 7.45
CA GLN A 55 -7.99 -12.18 7.66
C GLN A 55 -6.60 -12.02 7.06
N THR A 56 -6.52 -11.49 5.85
CA THR A 56 -5.25 -11.25 5.17
C THR A 56 -4.41 -10.23 5.93
N VAL A 57 -5.03 -9.13 6.37
CA VAL A 57 -4.36 -8.10 7.17
C VAL A 57 -3.80 -8.72 8.45
N ARG A 58 -4.57 -9.58 9.09
CA ARG A 58 -4.16 -10.25 10.33
C ARG A 58 -3.00 -11.21 10.08
N LYS A 59 -3.04 -11.97 8.99
CA LYS A 59 -1.96 -12.91 8.63
C LYS A 59 -0.65 -12.20 8.35
N LEU A 60 -0.71 -10.98 7.81
CA LEU A 60 0.48 -10.16 7.55
C LEU A 60 1.03 -9.50 8.81
N GLY A 61 0.31 -9.61 9.93
CA GLY A 61 0.75 -8.99 11.18
C GLY A 61 0.65 -7.48 11.18
N LEU A 62 -0.21 -6.92 10.33
CA LEU A 62 -0.37 -5.47 10.22
C LEU A 62 -1.27 -4.93 11.32
N GLU A 63 -0.81 -3.86 11.96
CA GLU A 63 -1.64 -3.08 12.86
C GLU A 63 -2.34 -1.96 12.09
N PRO A 64 -3.46 -1.43 12.64
CA PRO A 64 -4.17 -0.33 11.97
C PRO A 64 -3.24 0.83 11.61
N GLY A 65 -3.33 1.28 10.38
CA GLY A 65 -2.52 2.38 9.88
C GLY A 65 -1.12 2.00 9.42
N GLN A 66 -0.74 0.73 9.51
CA GLN A 66 0.56 0.26 9.03
C GLN A 66 0.50 -0.16 7.56
N ALA A 67 1.65 -0.08 6.90
CA ALA A 67 1.82 -0.57 5.54
C ALA A 67 3.05 -1.46 5.47
N LEU A 68 2.97 -2.52 4.67
CA LEU A 68 4.03 -3.50 4.53
C LEU A 68 4.42 -3.63 3.06
N ASP A 69 5.73 -3.59 2.78
CA ASP A 69 6.27 -3.82 1.44
C ASP A 69 6.24 -5.32 1.14
N LEU A 70 5.51 -5.71 0.11
CA LEU A 70 5.37 -7.10 -0.30
C LEU A 70 6.36 -7.51 -1.38
N THR A 71 7.13 -6.58 -1.92
CA THR A 71 8.04 -6.84 -3.05
C THR A 71 9.50 -7.02 -2.63
N SER A 72 9.79 -6.87 -1.37
CA SER A 72 11.15 -7.05 -0.85
C SER A 72 11.58 -8.51 -0.85
#